data_cf69ff1d71dd109bf8bb4765d13b79ea
#
_entry.id   cf69ff1d71dd109bf8bb4765d13b79ea
#
_cell.length_a   1.000
_cell.length_b   1.000
_cell.length_c   1.000
_cell.angle_alpha   90.00
_cell.angle_beta   90.00
_cell.angle_gamma   90.00
#
_symmetry.space_group_name_H-M   'P 1'
#
loop_
_entity.id
_entity.type
_entity.pdbx_description
1 polymer ?
#
loop_
_entity_poly.entity_id
_entity_poly.type
_entity_poly.pdbx_seq_one_letter_code
_entity_poly.pdbx_strand_id
1 'polypeptide(L)'
;MFKRDVKSLSDLLQTVLRKEGFETPLLQRRLVASWDAMVGPTISRYTSDKFIKNQTLFVKINNPALRQDLSMMRQKLVQRLNSQVGSFIISDIKFF
;
A
#
# COMPACT_ATOMS: atom_id res chain seq x y z
N MET A 1 -7.51 20.00 25.57
CA MET A 1 -8.01 18.64 25.84
C MET A 1 -8.90 18.12 24.73
N PHE A 2 -9.87 18.88 24.28
CA PHE A 2 -10.77 18.44 23.25
C PHE A 2 -10.10 18.17 21.90
N LYS A 3 -9.11 18.99 21.56
CA LYS A 3 -8.34 18.76 20.34
C LYS A 3 -7.65 17.40 20.35
N ARG A 4 -7.09 17.08 21.49
CA ARG A 4 -6.41 15.83 21.69
C ARG A 4 -7.41 14.68 21.69
N ASP A 5 -8.59 14.91 22.24
CA ASP A 5 -9.62 13.90 22.26
C ASP A 5 -10.11 13.57 20.85
N VAL A 6 -10.28 14.59 20.01
CA VAL A 6 -10.68 14.38 18.62
C VAL A 6 -9.64 13.56 17.87
N LYS A 7 -8.37 13.90 18.06
CA LYS A 7 -7.29 13.16 17.44
C LYS A 7 -7.22 11.74 17.98
N SER A 8 -7.41 11.58 19.29
CA SER A 8 -7.40 10.27 19.91
C SER A 8 -8.56 9.40 19.42
N LEU A 9 -9.71 10.02 19.19
CA LEU A 9 -10.87 9.31 18.65
C LEU A 9 -10.56 8.76 17.27
N SER A 10 -9.94 9.57 16.44
CA SER A 10 -9.57 9.13 15.11
C SER A 10 -8.61 7.95 15.17
N ASP A 11 -7.60 8.02 16.03
CA ASP A 11 -6.66 6.93 16.21
C ASP A 11 -7.33 5.69 16.75
N LEU A 12 -8.25 5.88 17.72
CA LEU A 12 -8.99 4.77 18.30
C LEU A 12 -9.88 4.09 17.28
N LEU A 13 -10.55 4.87 16.45
CA LEU A 13 -11.40 4.32 15.41
C LEU A 13 -10.60 3.49 14.42
N GLN A 14 -9.43 3.98 14.02
CA GLN A 14 -8.57 3.22 13.12
C GLN A 14 -8.12 1.91 13.77
N THR A 15 -7.78 1.95 15.05
CA THR A 15 -7.36 0.76 15.78
C THR A 15 -8.50 -0.25 15.87
N VAL A 16 -9.70 0.21 16.19
CA VAL A 16 -10.88 -0.66 16.29
C VAL A 16 -11.21 -1.27 14.93
N LEU A 17 -11.23 -0.46 13.89
CA LEU A 17 -11.54 -0.95 12.55
C LEU A 17 -10.52 -1.98 12.10
N ARG A 18 -9.26 -1.74 12.41
CA ARG A 18 -8.20 -2.68 12.04
C ARG A 18 -8.36 -4.00 12.77
N LYS A 19 -8.67 -3.97 14.06
CA LYS A 19 -8.90 -5.19 14.83
C LYS A 19 -10.06 -5.99 14.27
N GLU A 20 -11.09 -5.29 13.81
CA GLU A 20 -12.27 -5.95 13.28
C GLU A 20 -12.15 -6.27 11.81
N GLY A 21 -11.08 -5.82 11.16
CA GLY A 21 -10.84 -6.09 9.76
C GLY A 21 -11.63 -5.25 8.79
N PHE A 22 -12.38 -4.27 9.28
CA PHE A 22 -13.21 -3.43 8.40
C PHE A 22 -12.38 -2.38 7.67
N GLU A 23 -11.37 -1.82 8.35
CA GLU A 23 -10.51 -0.80 7.75
C GLU A 23 -9.59 -1.40 6.69
N THR A 24 -9.00 -2.54 7.00
CA THR A 24 -7.93 -3.11 6.20
C THR A 24 -8.34 -3.38 4.75
N PRO A 25 -9.49 -4.02 4.47
CA PRO A 25 -9.87 -4.24 3.06
C PRO A 25 -10.03 -2.96 2.26
N LEU A 26 -10.59 -1.92 2.85
CA LEU A 26 -10.76 -0.65 2.17
C LEU A 26 -9.43 0.01 1.88
N LEU A 27 -8.54 0.05 2.87
CA LEU A 27 -7.22 0.66 2.70
C LEU A 27 -6.34 -0.16 1.77
N GLN A 28 -6.46 -1.47 1.79
CA GLN A 28 -5.76 -2.32 0.83
C GLN A 28 -6.16 -1.99 -0.59
N ARG A 29 -7.45 -1.79 -0.81
CA ARG A 29 -7.98 -1.43 -2.12
C ARG A 29 -7.45 -0.07 -2.56
N ARG A 30 -7.40 0.89 -1.64
CA ARG A 30 -6.84 2.20 -1.92
C ARG A 30 -5.36 2.13 -2.26
N LEU A 31 -4.62 1.31 -1.53
CA LEU A 31 -3.19 1.16 -1.75
C LEU A 31 -2.93 0.57 -3.14
N VAL A 32 -3.66 -0.48 -3.49
CA VAL A 32 -3.54 -1.10 -4.81
C VAL A 32 -3.85 -0.10 -5.91
N ALA A 33 -4.89 0.71 -5.72
CA ALA A 33 -5.26 1.74 -6.69
C ALA A 33 -4.21 2.85 -6.79
N SER A 34 -3.50 3.12 -5.68
CA SER A 34 -2.48 4.16 -5.66
C SER A 34 -1.23 3.77 -6.43
N TRP A 35 -1.01 2.48 -6.67
CA TRP A 35 0.18 2.00 -7.36
C TRP A 35 0.36 2.66 -8.71
N ASP A 36 -0.67 2.63 -9.54
CA ASP A 36 -0.59 3.16 -10.89
C ASP A 36 -0.25 4.65 -10.92
N ALA A 37 -0.86 5.41 -10.01
CA ALA A 37 -0.60 6.84 -9.93
C ALA A 37 0.81 7.14 -9.42
N MET A 38 1.30 6.34 -8.49
CA MET A 38 2.61 6.55 -7.87
C MET A 38 3.75 6.22 -8.84
N VAL A 39 3.64 5.12 -9.56
CA VAL A 39 4.73 4.66 -10.42
C VAL A 39 4.68 5.27 -11.83
N GLY A 40 3.54 5.83 -12.23
CA GLY A 40 3.38 6.47 -13.52
C GLY A 40 2.96 5.50 -14.62
N PRO A 41 2.62 6.06 -15.80
CA PRO A 41 2.04 5.26 -16.89
C PRO A 41 2.98 4.23 -17.48
N THR A 42 4.28 4.48 -17.48
CA THR A 42 5.24 3.54 -18.05
C THR A 42 5.29 2.24 -17.26
N ILE A 43 5.45 2.34 -15.95
CA ILE A 43 5.51 1.16 -15.09
C ILE A 43 4.13 0.52 -14.98
N SER A 44 3.10 1.35 -14.93
CA SER A 44 1.72 0.85 -14.88
C SER A 44 1.39 -0.03 -16.08
N ARG A 45 1.93 0.32 -17.24
CA ARG A 45 1.72 -0.45 -18.47
C ARG A 45 2.27 -1.87 -18.35
N TYR A 46 3.38 -2.04 -17.64
CA TYR A 46 4.00 -3.36 -17.45
C TYR A 46 3.43 -4.11 -16.25
N THR A 47 2.54 -3.48 -15.49
CA THR A 47 1.89 -4.10 -14.34
C THR A 47 0.64 -4.82 -14.83
N SER A 48 0.63 -6.15 -14.73
CA SER A 48 -0.53 -6.93 -15.19
C SER A 48 -1.44 -7.36 -14.06
N ASP A 49 -0.96 -7.44 -12.82
CA ASP A 49 -1.77 -7.83 -11.69
C ASP A 49 -1.21 -7.24 -10.40
N LYS A 50 -2.09 -6.98 -9.44
CA LYS A 50 -1.72 -6.44 -8.14
C LYS A 50 -2.68 -6.99 -7.10
N PHE A 51 -2.13 -7.48 -5.99
CA PHE A 51 -2.97 -7.90 -4.86
C PHE A 51 -2.13 -7.88 -3.59
N ILE A 52 -2.82 -7.88 -2.44
CA ILE A 52 -2.17 -7.87 -1.13
C ILE A 52 -2.52 -9.17 -0.43
N LYS A 53 -1.48 -9.78 0.16
CA LYS A 53 -1.65 -10.98 0.97
C LYS A 53 -0.61 -10.94 2.09
N ASN A 54 -1.06 -11.14 3.33
CA ASN A 54 -0.18 -11.14 4.51
C ASN A 54 0.69 -9.89 4.59
N GLN A 55 0.08 -8.72 4.41
CA GLN A 55 0.77 -7.42 4.47
C GLN A 55 1.87 -7.28 3.43
N THR A 56 1.80 -8.05 2.37
CA THR A 56 2.74 -7.96 1.26
C THR A 56 1.96 -7.64 -0.01
N LEU A 57 2.40 -6.62 -0.72
CA LEU A 57 1.85 -6.30 -2.03
C LEU A 57 2.56 -7.13 -3.08
N PHE A 58 1.80 -7.91 -3.82
CA PHE A 58 2.31 -8.69 -4.95
C PHE A 58 1.98 -7.95 -6.23
N VAL A 59 3.01 -7.67 -7.02
CA VAL A 59 2.86 -6.95 -8.27
C VAL A 59 3.47 -7.79 -9.38
N LYS A 60 2.66 -8.11 -10.36
CA LYS A 60 3.13 -8.87 -11.52
C LYS A 60 3.65 -7.91 -12.58
N ILE A 61 4.94 -7.99 -12.84
CA ILE A 61 5.63 -7.12 -13.81
C ILE A 61 6.07 -7.97 -15.00
N ASN A 62 5.66 -7.56 -16.19
CA ASN A 62 5.92 -8.33 -17.41
C ASN A 62 7.33 -8.17 -17.96
N ASN A 63 8.08 -7.20 -17.44
CA ASN A 63 9.44 -6.94 -17.90
C ASN A 63 10.44 -7.35 -16.82
N PRO A 64 11.33 -8.34 -17.08
CA PRO A 64 12.26 -8.81 -16.06
C PRO A 64 13.25 -7.75 -15.57
N ALA A 65 13.74 -6.90 -16.46
CA ALA A 65 14.66 -5.83 -16.08
C ALA A 65 13.99 -4.81 -15.18
N LEU A 66 12.76 -4.42 -15.52
CA LEU A 66 11.98 -3.50 -14.72
C LEU A 66 11.65 -4.12 -13.36
N ARG A 67 11.31 -5.39 -13.35
CA ARG A 67 11.01 -6.11 -12.11
C ARG A 67 12.19 -6.06 -11.14
N GLN A 68 13.40 -6.26 -11.66
CA GLN A 68 14.58 -6.20 -10.82
C GLN A 68 14.84 -4.80 -10.30
N ASP A 69 14.70 -3.79 -11.15
CA ASP A 69 14.87 -2.40 -10.74
C ASP A 69 13.90 -2.01 -9.64
N LEU A 70 12.64 -2.38 -9.80
CA LEU A 70 11.61 -2.08 -8.80
C LEU A 70 11.88 -2.83 -7.49
N SER A 71 12.38 -4.04 -7.58
CA SER A 71 12.71 -4.84 -6.40
C SER A 71 13.77 -4.17 -5.55
N MET A 72 14.73 -3.50 -6.19
CA MET A 72 15.77 -2.75 -5.49
C MET A 72 15.22 -1.52 -4.77
N MET A 73 14.09 -1.01 -5.20
CA MET A 73 13.46 0.18 -4.63
C MET A 73 12.30 -0.17 -3.70
N ARG A 74 12.09 -1.44 -3.41
CA ARG A 74 10.86 -1.88 -2.74
C ARG A 74 10.62 -1.20 -1.40
N GLN A 75 11.65 -0.95 -0.61
CA GLN A 75 11.47 -0.30 0.69
C GLN A 75 10.95 1.13 0.55
N LYS A 76 11.48 1.86 -0.41
CA LYS A 76 10.98 3.20 -0.70
C LYS A 76 9.54 3.16 -1.19
N LEU A 77 9.22 2.18 -2.02
CA LEU A 77 7.86 2.01 -2.54
C LEU A 77 6.88 1.67 -1.44
N VAL A 78 7.29 0.80 -0.50
CA VAL A 78 6.48 0.49 0.67
C VAL A 78 6.14 1.75 1.45
N GLN A 79 7.15 2.56 1.75
CA GLN A 79 6.94 3.79 2.50
C GLN A 79 6.02 4.76 1.75
N ARG A 80 6.21 4.90 0.46
CA ARG A 80 5.41 5.79 -0.34
C ARG A 80 3.95 5.35 -0.41
N LEU A 81 3.72 4.06 -0.61
CA LEU A 81 2.37 3.53 -0.69
C LEU A 81 1.64 3.68 0.64
N ASN A 82 2.29 3.34 1.74
CA ASN A 82 1.69 3.53 3.06
C ASN A 82 1.39 5.00 3.33
N SER A 83 2.27 5.90 2.90
CA SER A 83 2.06 7.33 3.05
C SER A 83 0.87 7.82 2.23
N GLN A 84 0.69 7.31 1.03
CA GLN A 84 -0.42 7.68 0.17
C GLN A 84 -1.76 7.32 0.81
N VAL A 85 -1.81 6.19 1.47
CA VAL A 85 -3.01 5.72 2.15
C VAL A 85 -3.15 6.36 3.52
N GLY A 86 -2.04 6.80 4.11
CA GLY A 86 -2.04 7.39 5.45
C GLY A 86 -2.08 6.37 6.56
N SER A 87 -1.71 5.13 6.27
CA SER A 87 -1.74 4.06 7.26
C SER A 87 -0.72 2.99 6.88
N PHE A 88 -0.25 2.24 7.88
CA PHE A 88 0.66 1.13 7.65
C PHE A 88 -0.13 -0.11 7.22
N ILE A 89 -0.17 -0.38 5.92
CA ILE A 89 -0.96 -1.47 5.36
C ILE A 89 -0.06 -2.62 4.91
N ILE A 90 1.09 -2.31 4.30
CA ILE A 90 2.01 -3.33 3.81
C ILE A 90 3.37 -3.16 4.45
N SER A 91 4.07 -4.28 4.62
CA SER A 91 5.42 -4.30 5.15
C SER A 91 6.45 -4.62 4.07
N ASP A 92 6.01 -5.14 2.93
CA ASP A 92 6.90 -5.53 1.85
C ASP A 92 6.16 -5.53 0.52
N ILE A 93 6.93 -5.58 -0.58
CA ILE A 93 6.40 -5.73 -1.93
C ILE A 93 7.20 -6.83 -2.60
N LYS A 94 6.48 -7.72 -3.30
CA LYS A 94 7.11 -8.76 -4.11
C LYS A 94 6.70 -8.58 -5.56
N PHE A 95 7.69 -8.57 -6.44
CA PHE A 95 7.47 -8.48 -7.88
C PHE A 95 7.68 -9.86 -8.51
N PHE A 96 6.74 -10.25 -9.35
CA PHE A 96 6.80 -11.58 -9.97
C PHE A 96 6.32 -11.58 -11.40
#